data_4197c00cd0f96a3db1f394e66846564c
#
_entry.id   4197c00cd0f96a3db1f394e66846564c
#
_cell.length_a   1.000
_cell.length_b   1.000
_cell.length_c   1.000
_cell.angle_alpha   90.00
_cell.angle_beta   90.00
_cell.angle_gamma   90.00
#
_symmetry.space_group_name_H-M   'P 1'
#
loop_
_entity.id
_entity.type
_entity.pdbx_description
1 polymer ?
#
loop_
_entity_poly.entity_id
_entity_poly.type
_entity_poly.pdbx_seq_one_letter_code
_entity_poly.pdbx_strand_id
1 'polypeptide(L)'
;MDTRRKFLQGSAGGTLAALGVLAGPAPTVAAESADAGPDVGSLYPFVKSQAVAGEFPLSFLQKEFTDVPTWKTRARQKLLDLLHYAPRRYDPRAEVVARVDRGDYVEERIAFNTTPDIRVPAFVLVPKKTRGPAPGIVALHDHGGFYMWGKEKLVELPGEHPALTAFKAQLYGGRSIASELARAGYVVAVIDMFYWGERRMLLADDAADWRDRGPSLTKERLAAFDRRASESEQLVARSVEAAGFTWPGVMFWDDIRTLDYLASRPEVDASRLGCVGLSVGAVRSLHLAALDDRIKAAVVVGWMTSFPSQLERRVRNSIGFTKLVPGLYRHLDYPDVGSLAMPRPLLVINGSRDALFEPAGVRAAFEKLAACYRKAGVPERVQTRLYDTPHEFNLEMQREAWAFLETHLRRAA
;
A
#
# COMPACT_ATOMS: atom_id res chain seq x y z
N MET A 1 -3.64 53.01 -33.52
CA MET A 1 -4.11 53.88 -32.44
C MET A 1 -4.57 52.93 -31.35
N ASP A 2 -3.72 52.48 -30.68
CA ASP A 2 -2.98 52.77 -29.42
C ASP A 2 -3.88 52.51 -28.20
N THR A 3 -3.79 51.28 -27.69
CA THR A 3 -4.12 50.86 -26.33
C THR A 3 -3.39 49.58 -25.96
N ARG A 4 -2.08 49.57 -26.20
CA ARG A 4 -1.14 48.61 -25.62
C ARG A 4 -0.05 49.41 -24.94
N ARG A 5 -0.20 49.71 -23.63
CA ARG A 5 0.86 50.06 -22.67
C ARG A 5 0.26 50.62 -21.39
N LYS A 6 0.02 49.75 -20.40
CA LYS A 6 0.06 50.12 -18.97
C LYS A 6 -0.17 48.86 -18.14
N PHE A 7 0.88 48.08 -18.00
CA PHE A 7 0.97 47.08 -16.89
C PHE A 7 2.45 46.76 -16.66
N LEU A 8 3.16 47.72 -16.16
CA LEU A 8 4.48 47.52 -15.49
C LEU A 8 4.79 48.84 -14.80
N GLN A 9 4.56 48.91 -13.51
CA GLN A 9 5.32 49.66 -12.50
C GLN A 9 4.50 49.75 -11.20
N GLY A 10 4.95 49.00 -10.23
CA GLY A 10 4.48 49.05 -8.85
C GLY A 10 5.50 48.28 -8.02
N SER A 11 6.66 48.91 -7.85
CA SER A 11 7.66 48.56 -6.85
C SER A 11 7.17 48.91 -5.47
N ALA A 12 7.43 48.07 -4.48
CA ALA A 12 8.07 48.49 -3.27
C ALA A 12 7.80 47.56 -2.09
N GLY A 13 8.85 47.01 -1.54
CA GLY A 13 9.14 47.15 -0.11
C GLY A 13 8.20 46.37 0.81
N GLY A 14 8.52 45.12 1.10
CA GLY A 14 7.96 44.41 2.23
C GLY A 14 9.05 43.59 2.92
N THR A 15 9.39 44.03 4.10
CA THR A 15 10.34 43.55 5.10
C THR A 15 10.34 42.01 5.20
N LEU A 16 11.52 41.39 5.11
CA LEU A 16 11.78 40.02 5.51
C LEU A 16 11.55 39.87 7.03
N ALA A 17 10.42 39.33 7.39
CA ALA A 17 10.22 38.73 8.70
C ALA A 17 10.69 37.29 8.62
N ALA A 18 11.78 36.95 9.27
CA ALA A 18 12.24 35.59 9.49
C ALA A 18 11.24 34.86 10.37
N LEU A 19 10.29 34.13 9.73
CA LEU A 19 9.45 33.16 10.40
C LEU A 19 10.25 31.88 10.51
N GLY A 20 10.67 31.56 11.73
CA GLY A 20 11.20 30.24 12.08
C GLY A 20 10.17 29.16 11.74
N VAL A 21 10.41 28.43 10.65
CA VAL A 21 9.64 27.24 10.30
C VAL A 21 10.07 26.12 11.24
N LEU A 22 9.34 25.92 12.32
CA LEU A 22 9.35 24.68 13.07
C LEU A 22 9.01 23.56 12.11
N ALA A 23 9.87 22.54 12.04
CA ALA A 23 9.64 21.33 11.25
C ALA A 23 8.30 20.71 11.67
N GLY A 24 7.28 20.88 10.85
CA GLY A 24 6.00 20.23 11.04
C GLY A 24 6.12 18.73 10.78
N PRO A 25 5.25 17.92 11.39
CA PRO A 25 5.09 16.51 11.07
C PRO A 25 4.79 16.35 9.57
N ALA A 26 5.04 15.12 9.03
CA ALA A 26 4.56 14.73 7.71
C ALA A 26 3.12 15.24 7.52
N PRO A 27 2.70 15.62 6.30
CA PRO A 27 1.46 16.34 6.10
C PRO A 27 0.33 15.64 6.83
N THR A 28 -0.01 16.14 8.00
CA THR A 28 -1.29 15.86 8.62
C THR A 28 -2.30 16.36 7.61
N VAL A 29 -3.11 15.47 7.05
CA VAL A 29 -4.30 15.88 6.30
C VAL A 29 -5.02 16.86 7.20
N ALA A 30 -4.96 18.16 6.86
CA ALA A 30 -5.63 19.19 7.63
C ALA A 30 -7.09 18.75 7.75
N ALA A 31 -7.64 18.81 8.97
CA ALA A 31 -9.06 18.52 9.15
C ALA A 31 -9.85 19.45 8.23
N GLU A 32 -10.43 18.90 7.16
CA GLU A 32 -11.27 19.66 6.25
C GLU A 32 -12.44 20.21 7.05
N SER A 33 -12.72 21.50 6.88
CA SER A 33 -13.92 22.12 7.46
C SER A 33 -15.16 21.37 6.99
N ALA A 34 -16.13 21.17 7.86
CA ALA A 34 -17.42 20.55 7.50
C ALA A 34 -18.13 21.23 6.33
N ASP A 35 -17.75 22.46 6.01
CA ASP A 35 -18.26 23.32 4.91
C ASP A 35 -17.48 23.17 3.60
N ALA A 36 -16.44 22.35 3.50
CA ALA A 36 -15.74 22.15 2.25
C ALA A 36 -16.66 21.43 1.25
N GLY A 37 -16.92 22.04 0.12
CA GLY A 37 -17.68 21.43 -0.98
C GLY A 37 -16.94 20.22 -1.60
N PRO A 38 -17.51 19.62 -2.66
CA PRO A 38 -16.89 18.48 -3.34
C PRO A 38 -15.47 18.77 -3.86
N ASP A 39 -14.58 17.80 -3.85
CA ASP A 39 -13.18 17.90 -4.32
C ASP A 39 -13.06 18.50 -5.73
N VAL A 40 -14.02 18.17 -6.60
CA VAL A 40 -14.07 18.62 -7.99
C VAL A 40 -15.11 19.74 -8.22
N GLY A 41 -15.60 20.36 -7.13
CA GLY A 41 -16.49 21.54 -7.18
C GLY A 41 -17.70 21.34 -8.07
N SER A 42 -17.93 22.27 -9.01
CA SER A 42 -19.07 22.26 -9.91
C SER A 42 -19.15 21.06 -10.87
N LEU A 43 -18.08 20.29 -11.02
CA LEU A 43 -18.08 19.07 -11.84
C LEU A 43 -18.66 17.86 -11.11
N TYR A 44 -18.80 17.92 -9.78
CA TYR A 44 -19.23 16.78 -8.99
C TYR A 44 -20.59 16.19 -9.40
N PRO A 45 -21.65 16.99 -9.69
CA PRO A 45 -22.93 16.42 -10.13
C PRO A 45 -22.81 15.54 -11.38
N PHE A 46 -21.97 15.96 -12.34
CA PHE A 46 -21.68 15.17 -13.53
C PHE A 46 -20.92 13.89 -13.16
N VAL A 47 -19.82 13.99 -12.42
CA VAL A 47 -19.03 12.83 -12.00
C VAL A 47 -19.90 11.83 -11.24
N LYS A 48 -20.72 12.29 -10.29
CA LYS A 48 -21.65 11.46 -9.53
C LYS A 48 -22.67 10.75 -10.42
N SER A 49 -23.20 11.43 -11.46
CA SER A 49 -24.17 10.83 -12.39
C SER A 49 -23.58 9.68 -13.23
N GLN A 50 -22.25 9.63 -13.39
CA GLN A 50 -21.55 8.58 -14.14
C GLN A 50 -21.12 7.39 -13.24
N ALA A 51 -21.17 7.54 -11.92
CA ALA A 51 -20.84 6.48 -10.98
C ALA A 51 -21.90 5.38 -10.97
N VAL A 52 -21.51 4.16 -10.60
CA VAL A 52 -22.45 3.05 -10.44
C VAL A 52 -23.44 3.38 -9.34
N ALA A 53 -24.72 3.27 -9.65
CA ALA A 53 -25.80 3.38 -8.69
C ALA A 53 -26.20 1.96 -8.20
N GLY A 54 -26.18 1.76 -6.88
CA GLY A 54 -26.55 0.47 -6.27
C GLY A 54 -25.39 -0.52 -6.23
N GLU A 55 -25.71 -1.82 -6.35
CA GLU A 55 -24.72 -2.90 -6.24
C GLU A 55 -23.89 -3.03 -7.51
N PHE A 56 -22.59 -3.20 -7.36
CA PHE A 56 -21.65 -3.32 -8.46
C PHE A 56 -21.91 -4.55 -9.32
N PRO A 57 -21.74 -4.47 -10.66
CA PRO A 57 -22.07 -5.58 -11.58
C PRO A 57 -21.35 -6.89 -11.30
N LEU A 58 -20.13 -6.84 -10.76
CA LEU A 58 -19.35 -8.03 -10.42
C LEU A 58 -19.24 -8.27 -8.91
N SER A 59 -20.09 -7.64 -8.10
CA SER A 59 -20.17 -7.97 -6.69
C SER A 59 -20.70 -9.39 -6.49
N PHE A 60 -20.13 -10.13 -5.53
CA PHE A 60 -20.66 -11.44 -5.16
C PHE A 60 -22.10 -11.39 -4.64
N LEU A 61 -22.56 -10.21 -4.20
CA LEU A 61 -23.92 -10.02 -3.72
C LEU A 61 -24.97 -9.99 -4.83
N GLN A 62 -24.59 -9.85 -6.10
CA GLN A 62 -25.50 -9.98 -7.23
C GLN A 62 -26.16 -11.37 -7.23
N LYS A 63 -27.44 -11.42 -7.64
CA LYS A 63 -28.24 -12.65 -7.59
C LYS A 63 -27.72 -13.77 -8.49
N GLU A 64 -27.06 -13.40 -9.58
CA GLU A 64 -26.51 -14.34 -10.57
C GLU A 64 -25.33 -15.16 -10.04
N PHE A 65 -24.64 -14.67 -9.00
CA PHE A 65 -23.49 -15.38 -8.42
C PHE A 65 -23.94 -16.25 -7.25
N THR A 66 -23.97 -17.55 -7.47
CA THR A 66 -24.43 -18.54 -6.49
C THR A 66 -23.28 -19.31 -5.83
N ASP A 67 -22.08 -19.30 -6.44
CA ASP A 67 -20.91 -19.97 -5.91
C ASP A 67 -19.64 -19.09 -6.04
N VAL A 68 -18.73 -19.26 -5.08
CA VAL A 68 -17.49 -18.46 -5.00
C VAL A 68 -16.53 -18.76 -6.15
N PRO A 69 -16.24 -20.01 -6.55
CA PRO A 69 -15.28 -20.31 -7.62
C PRO A 69 -15.62 -19.66 -8.96
N THR A 70 -16.86 -19.78 -9.42
CA THR A 70 -17.34 -19.20 -10.68
C THR A 70 -17.28 -17.67 -10.64
N TRP A 71 -17.82 -17.08 -9.56
CA TRP A 71 -17.75 -15.62 -9.37
C TRP A 71 -16.30 -15.12 -9.37
N LYS A 72 -15.45 -15.75 -8.56
CA LYS A 72 -14.05 -15.37 -8.39
C LYS A 72 -13.27 -15.41 -9.70
N THR A 73 -13.49 -16.43 -10.52
CA THR A 73 -12.86 -16.51 -11.84
C THR A 73 -13.21 -15.31 -12.70
N ARG A 74 -14.49 -14.94 -12.76
CA ARG A 74 -14.99 -13.83 -13.58
C ARG A 74 -14.52 -12.47 -13.04
N ALA A 75 -14.66 -12.24 -11.73
CA ALA A 75 -14.29 -10.98 -11.10
C ALA A 75 -12.77 -10.74 -11.08
N ARG A 76 -11.98 -11.80 -10.79
CA ARG A 76 -10.51 -11.77 -10.84
C ARG A 76 -10.00 -11.49 -12.24
N GLN A 77 -10.57 -12.14 -13.27
CA GLN A 77 -10.16 -11.87 -14.65
C GLN A 77 -10.41 -10.43 -15.02
N LYS A 78 -11.58 -9.86 -14.66
CA LYS A 78 -11.85 -8.44 -14.89
C LYS A 78 -10.84 -7.53 -14.19
N LEU A 79 -10.48 -7.82 -12.94
CA LEU A 79 -9.46 -7.07 -12.22
C LEU A 79 -8.09 -7.14 -12.93
N LEU A 80 -7.67 -8.32 -13.38
CA LEU A 80 -6.42 -8.50 -14.13
C LEU A 80 -6.44 -7.72 -15.45
N ASP A 81 -7.55 -7.75 -16.19
CA ASP A 81 -7.70 -7.02 -17.45
C ASP A 81 -7.53 -5.50 -17.24
N LEU A 82 -8.08 -4.97 -16.14
CA LEU A 82 -8.02 -3.54 -15.82
C LEU A 82 -6.65 -3.06 -15.32
N LEU A 83 -5.80 -3.97 -14.86
CA LEU A 83 -4.42 -3.63 -14.50
C LEU A 83 -3.55 -3.34 -15.72
N HIS A 84 -3.95 -3.79 -16.91
CA HIS A 84 -3.20 -3.63 -18.16
C HIS A 84 -1.72 -4.00 -18.04
N TYR A 85 -1.37 -4.95 -17.16
CA TYR A 85 0.00 -5.34 -16.91
C TYR A 85 0.09 -6.83 -16.54
N ALA A 86 0.45 -7.65 -17.50
CA ALA A 86 0.62 -9.08 -17.34
C ALA A 86 1.87 -9.57 -18.09
N PRO A 87 3.07 -9.16 -17.69
CA PRO A 87 4.29 -9.58 -18.35
C PRO A 87 4.50 -11.09 -18.21
N ARG A 88 5.27 -11.66 -19.12
CA ARG A 88 5.67 -13.07 -19.03
C ARG A 88 6.46 -13.30 -17.74
N ARG A 89 6.15 -14.36 -17.02
CA ARG A 89 6.95 -14.79 -15.86
C ARG A 89 8.38 -15.04 -16.30
N TYR A 90 9.31 -14.52 -15.52
CA TYR A 90 10.75 -14.59 -15.77
C TYR A 90 11.47 -15.23 -14.58
N ASP A 91 12.62 -15.86 -14.83
CA ASP A 91 13.47 -16.36 -13.76
C ASP A 91 13.88 -15.20 -12.83
N PRO A 92 13.62 -15.28 -11.53
CA PRO A 92 13.96 -14.20 -10.60
C PRO A 92 15.46 -13.89 -10.55
N ARG A 93 16.36 -14.78 -10.92
CA ARG A 93 17.82 -14.58 -10.87
C ARG A 93 18.22 -13.84 -9.60
N ALA A 94 17.73 -14.33 -8.49
CA ALA A 94 17.93 -13.69 -7.20
C ALA A 94 19.40 -13.73 -6.80
N GLU A 95 19.90 -12.58 -6.37
CA GLU A 95 21.26 -12.40 -5.89
C GLU A 95 21.22 -11.94 -4.44
N VAL A 96 21.98 -12.61 -3.59
CA VAL A 96 22.18 -12.17 -2.21
C VAL A 96 23.34 -11.18 -2.19
N VAL A 97 23.04 -9.91 -1.99
CA VAL A 97 24.01 -8.81 -1.96
C VAL A 97 24.75 -8.75 -0.63
N ALA A 98 24.05 -9.04 0.48
CA ALA A 98 24.63 -9.04 1.82
C ALA A 98 23.80 -9.92 2.77
N ARG A 99 24.46 -10.44 3.80
CA ARG A 99 23.85 -11.12 4.94
C ARG A 99 24.31 -10.48 6.23
N VAL A 100 23.36 -10.17 7.11
CA VAL A 100 23.63 -9.59 8.42
C VAL A 100 22.94 -10.43 9.50
N ASP A 101 23.71 -10.83 10.50
CA ASP A 101 23.17 -11.49 11.68
C ASP A 101 22.52 -10.46 12.62
N ARG A 102 21.20 -10.63 12.87
CA ARG A 102 20.39 -9.78 13.76
C ARG A 102 20.06 -10.45 15.11
N GLY A 103 20.80 -11.47 15.51
CA GLY A 103 20.55 -12.24 16.72
C GLY A 103 19.47 -13.31 16.51
N ASP A 104 18.20 -12.97 16.47
CA ASP A 104 17.09 -13.91 16.32
C ASP A 104 16.83 -14.34 14.87
N TYR A 105 17.26 -13.55 13.90
CA TYR A 105 17.11 -13.82 12.47
C TYR A 105 18.33 -13.38 11.67
N VAL A 106 18.46 -13.89 10.46
CA VAL A 106 19.41 -13.42 9.45
C VAL A 106 18.67 -12.49 8.50
N GLU A 107 19.19 -11.28 8.30
CA GLU A 107 18.73 -10.35 7.28
C GLU A 107 19.54 -10.56 6.00
N GLU A 108 18.88 -10.87 4.91
CA GLU A 108 19.48 -10.92 3.59
C GLU A 108 19.03 -9.68 2.80
N ARG A 109 19.99 -8.90 2.30
CA ARG A 109 19.73 -7.94 1.22
C ARG A 109 19.84 -8.69 -0.09
N ILE A 110 18.80 -8.64 -0.87
CA ILE A 110 18.74 -9.33 -2.16
C ILE A 110 18.28 -8.38 -3.26
N ALA A 111 18.57 -8.75 -4.49
CA ALA A 111 17.93 -8.18 -5.66
C ALA A 111 17.47 -9.32 -6.58
N PHE A 112 16.26 -9.22 -7.12
CA PHE A 112 15.71 -10.24 -8.01
C PHE A 112 14.88 -9.63 -9.12
N ASN A 113 14.69 -10.36 -10.21
CA ASN A 113 13.93 -9.89 -11.36
C ASN A 113 12.44 -10.22 -11.22
N THR A 114 11.58 -9.23 -11.43
CA THR A 114 10.12 -9.43 -11.58
C THR A 114 9.71 -9.51 -13.04
N THR A 115 10.50 -8.90 -13.93
CA THR A 115 10.46 -9.01 -15.39
C THR A 115 11.90 -9.04 -15.92
N PRO A 116 12.14 -9.28 -17.24
CA PRO A 116 13.49 -9.15 -17.80
C PRO A 116 14.14 -7.79 -17.53
N ASP A 117 13.35 -6.73 -17.47
CA ASP A 117 13.81 -5.33 -17.45
C ASP A 117 13.72 -4.69 -16.06
N ILE A 118 13.05 -5.34 -15.10
CA ILE A 118 12.86 -4.81 -13.73
C ILE A 118 13.56 -5.70 -12.72
N ARG A 119 14.53 -5.12 -12.02
CA ARG A 119 15.21 -5.72 -10.88
C ARG A 119 14.79 -5.02 -9.61
N VAL A 120 14.29 -5.78 -8.63
CA VAL A 120 13.69 -5.27 -7.40
C VAL A 120 14.61 -5.55 -6.22
N PRO A 121 15.05 -4.52 -5.48
CA PRO A 121 15.77 -4.69 -4.23
C PRO A 121 14.80 -5.09 -3.11
N ALA A 122 15.23 -6.01 -2.25
CA ALA A 122 14.42 -6.54 -1.17
C ALA A 122 15.27 -6.87 0.08
N PHE A 123 14.58 -6.98 1.21
CA PHE A 123 15.06 -7.72 2.37
C PHE A 123 14.32 -9.05 2.48
N VAL A 124 15.05 -10.11 2.84
CA VAL A 124 14.46 -11.35 3.32
C VAL A 124 14.99 -11.61 4.73
N LEU A 125 14.07 -11.71 5.68
CA LEU A 125 14.39 -11.95 7.08
C LEU A 125 14.09 -13.40 7.40
N VAL A 126 15.13 -14.17 7.72
CA VAL A 126 15.04 -15.62 7.95
C VAL A 126 15.24 -15.92 9.44
N PRO A 127 14.21 -16.37 10.17
CA PRO A 127 14.33 -16.70 11.60
C PRO A 127 15.29 -17.85 11.83
N LYS A 128 16.10 -17.77 12.90
CA LYS A 128 17.10 -18.81 13.23
C LYS A 128 16.51 -19.99 14.01
N LYS A 129 15.46 -19.74 14.79
CA LYS A 129 14.89 -20.74 15.72
C LYS A 129 13.63 -21.37 15.13
N THR A 130 13.77 -22.10 14.01
CA THR A 130 12.67 -22.86 13.41
C THR A 130 12.98 -24.35 13.38
N ARG A 131 11.95 -25.19 13.55
CA ARG A 131 12.06 -26.66 13.44
C ARG A 131 11.68 -27.14 12.04
N GLY A 132 12.29 -26.57 11.00
CA GLY A 132 11.97 -26.86 9.59
C GLY A 132 11.42 -25.61 8.87
N PRO A 133 10.85 -25.77 7.66
CA PRO A 133 10.33 -24.65 6.90
C PRO A 133 9.25 -23.87 7.67
N ALA A 134 9.41 -22.54 7.71
CA ALA A 134 8.54 -21.63 8.45
C ALA A 134 7.46 -21.02 7.54
N PRO A 135 6.34 -20.52 8.09
CA PRO A 135 5.39 -19.74 7.31
C PRO A 135 6.06 -18.50 6.71
N GLY A 136 5.67 -18.15 5.48
CA GLY A 136 6.18 -16.99 4.77
C GLY A 136 5.22 -15.80 4.79
N ILE A 137 5.74 -14.58 4.98
CA ILE A 137 4.96 -13.34 4.95
C ILE A 137 5.56 -12.37 3.92
N VAL A 138 4.72 -11.83 3.04
CA VAL A 138 5.05 -10.63 2.27
C VAL A 138 4.59 -9.41 3.08
N ALA A 139 5.53 -8.63 3.60
CA ALA A 139 5.24 -7.39 4.32
C ALA A 139 5.36 -6.20 3.37
N LEU A 140 4.30 -5.38 3.31
CA LEU A 140 4.07 -4.40 2.26
C LEU A 140 4.03 -3.00 2.88
N HIS A 141 5.02 -2.16 2.52
CA HIS A 141 5.13 -0.81 3.08
C HIS A 141 4.09 0.16 2.54
N ASP A 142 3.81 1.18 3.31
CA ASP A 142 2.91 2.29 3.02
C ASP A 142 3.47 3.27 1.99
N HIS A 143 2.61 4.19 1.54
CA HIS A 143 2.97 5.38 0.78
C HIS A 143 3.66 6.42 1.68
N GLY A 144 2.94 6.91 2.67
CA GLY A 144 3.35 7.85 3.72
C GLY A 144 3.86 9.21 3.24
N GLY A 145 3.83 9.50 1.94
CA GLY A 145 4.49 10.70 1.40
C GLY A 145 6.01 10.71 1.61
N PHE A 146 6.61 9.56 1.86
CA PHE A 146 7.99 9.40 2.29
C PHE A 146 8.72 8.46 1.31
N TYR A 147 9.19 9.05 0.21
CA TYR A 147 9.66 8.33 -0.97
C TYR A 147 11.12 7.86 -0.86
N MET A 148 11.89 8.52 -0.02
CA MET A 148 13.33 8.23 0.16
C MET A 148 13.57 6.79 0.63
N TRP A 149 12.66 6.24 1.43
CA TRP A 149 12.69 4.88 1.94
C TRP A 149 11.42 4.11 1.60
N GLY A 150 11.55 2.84 1.30
CA GLY A 150 10.48 1.90 1.04
C GLY A 150 10.51 0.75 2.03
N LYS A 151 11.21 -0.35 1.68
CA LYS A 151 11.36 -1.55 2.52
C LYS A 151 11.97 -1.27 3.90
N GLU A 152 12.80 -0.25 4.01
CA GLU A 152 13.43 0.18 5.26
C GLU A 152 12.42 0.66 6.31
N LYS A 153 11.23 1.10 5.89
CA LYS A 153 10.14 1.47 6.81
C LYS A 153 9.70 0.30 7.70
N LEU A 154 9.89 -0.94 7.23
CA LEU A 154 9.40 -2.14 7.89
C LEU A 154 10.50 -2.99 8.55
N VAL A 155 11.78 -2.67 8.32
CA VAL A 155 12.93 -3.44 8.79
C VAL A 155 13.77 -2.61 9.75
N GLU A 156 14.29 -3.24 10.80
CA GLU A 156 15.20 -2.62 11.76
C GLU A 156 16.61 -2.51 11.14
N LEU A 157 17.15 -1.31 11.13
CA LEU A 157 18.45 -1.02 10.55
C LEU A 157 19.39 -0.38 11.59
N PRO A 158 20.67 -0.79 11.68
CA PRO A 158 21.65 -0.10 12.51
C PRO A 158 21.95 1.27 11.92
N GLY A 159 22.04 2.28 12.76
CA GLY A 159 22.33 3.65 12.33
C GLY A 159 21.20 4.25 11.46
N GLU A 160 19.97 3.85 11.71
CA GLU A 160 18.80 4.35 11.00
C GLU A 160 18.73 5.88 11.03
N HIS A 161 18.37 6.49 9.91
CA HIS A 161 18.22 7.94 9.82
C HIS A 161 17.11 8.43 10.77
N PRO A 162 17.32 9.53 11.54
CA PRO A 162 16.34 10.01 12.51
C PRO A 162 14.94 10.27 11.95
N ALA A 163 14.84 10.70 10.68
CA ALA A 163 13.56 10.90 10.03
C ALA A 163 12.79 9.58 9.80
N LEU A 164 13.50 8.49 9.52
CA LEU A 164 12.90 7.16 9.37
C LEU A 164 12.43 6.62 10.73
N THR A 165 13.23 6.81 11.78
CA THR A 165 12.82 6.47 13.16
C THR A 165 11.56 7.22 13.57
N ALA A 166 11.49 8.54 13.32
CA ALA A 166 10.31 9.36 13.58
C ALA A 166 9.08 8.89 12.77
N PHE A 167 9.28 8.52 11.52
CA PHE A 167 8.24 7.98 10.67
C PHE A 167 7.66 6.66 11.22
N LYS A 168 8.53 5.75 11.63
CA LYS A 168 8.10 4.49 12.30
C LYS A 168 7.36 4.75 13.60
N ALA A 169 7.83 5.74 14.40
CA ALA A 169 7.15 6.11 15.63
C ALA A 169 5.71 6.59 15.37
N GLN A 170 5.52 7.38 14.32
CA GLN A 170 4.22 7.93 13.95
C GLN A 170 3.25 6.87 13.39
N LEU A 171 3.71 6.02 12.46
CA LEU A 171 2.81 5.13 11.72
C LEU A 171 2.80 3.69 12.24
N TYR A 172 3.85 3.23 12.89
CA TYR A 172 4.02 1.84 13.30
C TYR A 172 4.26 1.66 14.82
N GLY A 173 4.01 2.71 15.60
CA GLY A 173 4.24 2.66 17.05
C GLY A 173 5.71 2.43 17.42
N GLY A 174 6.64 2.92 16.60
CA GLY A 174 8.07 2.79 16.78
C GLY A 174 8.66 1.42 16.42
N ARG A 175 7.85 0.51 15.81
CA ARG A 175 8.31 -0.84 15.47
C ARG A 175 8.62 -0.99 13.98
N SER A 176 9.55 -1.91 13.71
CA SER A 176 9.85 -2.43 12.38
C SER A 176 9.10 -3.76 12.21
N ILE A 177 7.89 -3.70 11.66
CA ILE A 177 6.93 -4.81 11.69
C ILE A 177 7.43 -6.10 11.01
N ALA A 178 8.27 -6.00 9.97
CA ALA A 178 8.87 -7.17 9.34
C ALA A 178 9.90 -7.84 10.26
N SER A 179 10.70 -7.06 10.99
CA SER A 179 11.63 -7.57 11.98
C SER A 179 10.92 -8.25 13.16
N GLU A 180 9.79 -7.68 13.62
CA GLU A 180 8.95 -8.31 14.64
C GLU A 180 8.38 -9.66 14.18
N LEU A 181 7.88 -9.74 12.96
CA LEU A 181 7.40 -11.00 12.37
C LEU A 181 8.52 -12.05 12.23
N ALA A 182 9.74 -11.62 11.85
CA ALA A 182 10.88 -12.53 11.79
C ALA A 182 11.25 -13.06 13.18
N ARG A 183 11.25 -12.22 14.23
CA ARG A 183 11.42 -12.66 15.62
C ARG A 183 10.32 -13.62 16.08
N ALA A 184 9.11 -13.41 15.58
CA ALA A 184 7.98 -14.31 15.81
C ALA A 184 8.08 -15.63 15.03
N GLY A 185 9.11 -15.84 14.18
CA GLY A 185 9.39 -17.09 13.48
C GLY A 185 8.77 -17.22 12.09
N TYR A 186 8.47 -16.12 11.43
CA TYR A 186 8.08 -16.08 10.01
C TYR A 186 9.29 -15.76 9.13
N VAL A 187 9.38 -16.35 7.94
CA VAL A 187 10.26 -15.82 6.89
C VAL A 187 9.56 -14.66 6.22
N VAL A 188 10.18 -13.47 6.25
CA VAL A 188 9.52 -12.25 5.80
C VAL A 188 10.25 -11.65 4.61
N ALA A 189 9.55 -11.44 3.50
CA ALA A 189 10.04 -10.70 2.35
C ALA A 189 9.46 -9.28 2.33
N VAL A 190 10.32 -8.28 2.08
CA VAL A 190 9.95 -6.87 1.96
C VAL A 190 10.64 -6.28 0.75
N ILE A 191 9.89 -5.74 -0.20
CA ILE A 191 10.43 -5.07 -1.40
C ILE A 191 10.21 -3.56 -1.34
N ASP A 192 11.05 -2.82 -2.05
CA ASP A 192 10.71 -1.45 -2.43
C ASP A 192 9.61 -1.49 -3.48
N MET A 193 8.49 -0.85 -3.19
CA MET A 193 7.45 -0.58 -4.17
C MET A 193 8.01 0.27 -5.31
N PHE A 194 7.49 0.11 -6.52
CA PHE A 194 7.83 0.97 -7.65
C PHE A 194 7.70 2.45 -7.26
N TYR A 195 8.75 3.24 -7.50
CA TYR A 195 8.87 4.66 -7.15
C TYR A 195 9.32 4.97 -5.71
N TRP A 196 9.55 3.99 -4.84
CA TRP A 196 10.05 4.21 -3.46
C TRP A 196 11.42 3.59 -3.23
N GLY A 197 12.12 4.10 -2.21
CA GLY A 197 13.38 3.52 -1.74
C GLY A 197 14.48 3.53 -2.80
N GLU A 198 15.06 2.38 -3.07
CA GLU A 198 16.10 2.25 -4.12
C GLU A 198 15.51 2.36 -5.53
N ARG A 199 14.20 2.23 -5.69
CA ARG A 199 13.46 2.36 -6.95
C ARG A 199 12.88 3.76 -7.19
N ARG A 200 13.21 4.74 -6.34
CA ARG A 200 12.75 6.13 -6.46
C ARG A 200 13.23 6.76 -7.77
N MET A 201 12.46 7.69 -8.28
CA MET A 201 12.86 8.46 -9.46
C MET A 201 14.01 9.40 -9.10
N LEU A 202 15.10 9.28 -9.85
CA LEU A 202 16.27 10.17 -9.80
C LEU A 202 16.49 10.81 -11.16
N LEU A 203 16.81 12.10 -11.17
CA LEU A 203 17.20 12.84 -12.37
C LEU A 203 18.73 12.88 -12.51
N ALA A 204 19.21 13.14 -13.70
CA ALA A 204 20.66 13.14 -13.98
C ALA A 204 21.43 14.18 -13.16
N ASP A 205 20.81 15.30 -12.84
CA ASP A 205 21.35 16.44 -12.10
C ASP A 205 21.00 16.40 -10.59
N ASP A 206 20.39 15.34 -10.11
CA ASP A 206 20.08 15.19 -8.69
C ASP A 206 21.36 15.14 -7.85
N ALA A 207 21.33 15.80 -6.71
CA ALA A 207 22.45 15.87 -5.79
C ALA A 207 22.82 14.51 -5.19
N ALA A 208 24.09 14.34 -4.80
CA ALA A 208 24.63 13.09 -4.30
C ALA A 208 23.90 12.56 -3.06
N ASP A 209 23.50 13.43 -2.12
CA ASP A 209 22.76 13.06 -0.92
C ASP A 209 21.40 12.45 -1.21
N TRP A 210 20.75 12.83 -2.33
CA TRP A 210 19.51 12.19 -2.79
C TRP A 210 19.75 10.81 -3.41
N ARG A 211 20.97 10.60 -3.96
CA ARG A 211 21.37 9.30 -4.51
C ARG A 211 21.79 8.33 -3.42
N ASP A 212 22.61 8.81 -2.48
CA ASP A 212 23.31 7.94 -1.52
C ASP A 212 22.51 7.72 -0.23
N ARG A 213 21.53 8.58 0.09
CA ARG A 213 20.75 8.51 1.34
C ARG A 213 21.63 8.53 2.60
N GLY A 214 22.78 9.20 2.50
CA GLY A 214 23.80 9.21 3.53
C GLY A 214 23.48 10.15 4.70
N PRO A 215 24.35 10.22 5.72
CA PRO A 215 24.16 11.05 6.91
C PRO A 215 24.12 12.56 6.63
N SER A 216 24.54 13.00 5.44
CA SER A 216 24.42 14.40 4.98
C SER A 216 23.00 14.81 4.57
N LEU A 217 22.06 13.86 4.49
CA LEU A 217 20.67 14.13 4.14
C LEU A 217 19.96 14.83 5.29
N THR A 218 19.83 16.16 5.20
CA THR A 218 19.12 16.95 6.22
C THR A 218 17.60 16.82 6.08
N LYS A 219 16.84 17.24 7.11
CA LYS A 219 15.38 17.26 7.08
C LYS A 219 14.83 18.11 5.94
N GLU A 220 15.44 19.26 5.67
CA GLU A 220 15.06 20.18 4.61
C GLU A 220 15.28 19.56 3.23
N ARG A 221 16.42 18.89 3.06
CA ARG A 221 16.77 18.17 1.82
C ARG A 221 15.82 17.02 1.57
N LEU A 222 15.50 16.26 2.62
CA LEU A 222 14.52 15.18 2.57
C LEU A 222 13.13 15.70 2.19
N ALA A 223 12.66 16.77 2.87
CA ALA A 223 11.37 17.39 2.57
C ALA A 223 11.30 17.93 1.13
N ALA A 224 12.40 18.48 0.63
CA ALA A 224 12.50 18.95 -0.76
C ALA A 224 12.39 17.77 -1.76
N PHE A 225 13.06 16.65 -1.46
CA PHE A 225 12.96 15.43 -2.26
C PHE A 225 11.54 14.87 -2.27
N ASP A 226 10.93 14.68 -1.10
CA ASP A 226 9.59 14.09 -0.97
C ASP A 226 8.53 14.97 -1.65
N ARG A 227 8.66 16.30 -1.57
CA ARG A 227 7.78 17.24 -2.28
C ARG A 227 7.90 17.06 -3.79
N ARG A 228 9.11 17.07 -4.33
CA ARG A 228 9.35 16.84 -5.77
C ARG A 228 8.81 15.48 -6.21
N ALA A 229 9.06 14.44 -5.42
CA ALA A 229 8.56 13.10 -5.73
C ALA A 229 7.04 13.08 -5.76
N SER A 230 6.37 13.72 -4.79
CA SER A 230 4.92 13.83 -4.75
C SER A 230 4.34 14.59 -5.97
N GLU A 231 4.96 15.72 -6.33
CA GLU A 231 4.56 16.50 -7.50
C GLU A 231 4.80 15.74 -8.82
N SER A 232 5.79 14.84 -8.84
CA SER A 232 6.14 14.05 -10.04
C SER A 232 5.30 12.78 -10.21
N GLU A 233 4.50 12.36 -9.23
CA GLU A 233 3.63 11.19 -9.39
C GLU A 233 2.73 11.29 -10.62
N GLN A 234 2.16 12.46 -10.89
CA GLN A 234 1.33 12.69 -12.07
C GLN A 234 2.09 12.49 -13.39
N LEU A 235 3.39 12.82 -13.44
CA LEU A 235 4.22 12.61 -14.60
C LEU A 235 4.45 11.11 -14.82
N VAL A 236 4.82 10.40 -13.75
CA VAL A 236 5.05 8.95 -13.80
C VAL A 236 3.78 8.21 -14.17
N ALA A 237 2.63 8.55 -13.55
CA ALA A 237 1.35 7.96 -13.89
C ALA A 237 0.99 8.13 -15.37
N ARG A 238 1.08 9.36 -15.90
CA ARG A 238 0.85 9.62 -17.33
C ARG A 238 1.81 8.86 -18.23
N SER A 239 3.07 8.71 -17.80
CA SER A 239 4.09 7.99 -18.59
C SER A 239 3.79 6.50 -18.69
N VAL A 240 3.41 5.85 -17.58
CA VAL A 240 3.08 4.42 -17.57
C VAL A 240 1.77 4.16 -18.31
N GLU A 241 0.76 5.02 -18.14
CA GLU A 241 -0.51 4.90 -18.85
C GLU A 241 -0.36 5.14 -20.38
N ALA A 242 0.46 6.11 -20.78
CA ALA A 242 0.80 6.34 -22.19
C ALA A 242 1.58 5.17 -22.80
N ALA A 243 2.34 4.43 -21.99
CA ALA A 243 3.03 3.22 -22.41
C ALA A 243 2.11 1.96 -22.41
N GLY A 244 0.83 2.10 -22.03
CA GLY A 244 -0.19 1.07 -22.15
C GLY A 244 -0.35 0.19 -20.92
N PHE A 245 0.14 0.60 -19.74
CA PHE A 245 -0.04 -0.14 -18.50
C PHE A 245 -0.34 0.78 -17.31
N THR A 246 -0.72 0.22 -16.17
CA THR A 246 -1.07 1.02 -14.98
C THR A 246 -0.01 0.92 -13.90
N TRP A 247 0.10 1.96 -13.06
CA TRP A 247 0.97 1.94 -11.89
C TRP A 247 0.60 0.80 -10.92
N PRO A 248 -0.67 0.62 -10.51
CA PRO A 248 -1.06 -0.54 -9.72
C PRO A 248 -0.70 -1.88 -10.35
N GLY A 249 -0.77 -1.98 -11.69
CA GLY A 249 -0.38 -3.20 -12.41
C GLY A 249 1.07 -3.60 -12.13
N VAL A 250 2.00 -2.65 -12.21
CA VAL A 250 3.42 -2.90 -11.88
C VAL A 250 3.59 -3.34 -10.43
N MET A 251 2.95 -2.63 -9.49
CA MET A 251 3.08 -2.94 -8.06
C MET A 251 2.55 -4.33 -7.72
N PHE A 252 1.35 -4.67 -8.16
CA PHE A 252 0.75 -5.97 -7.83
C PHE A 252 1.46 -7.13 -8.54
N TRP A 253 1.99 -6.89 -9.73
CA TRP A 253 2.86 -7.85 -10.39
C TRP A 253 4.13 -8.11 -9.56
N ASP A 254 4.80 -7.06 -9.11
CA ASP A 254 6.00 -7.18 -8.28
C ASP A 254 5.71 -7.94 -6.97
N ASP A 255 4.54 -7.73 -6.36
CA ASP A 255 4.11 -8.44 -5.16
C ASP A 255 3.87 -9.93 -5.42
N ILE A 256 3.23 -10.29 -6.55
CA ILE A 256 3.05 -11.68 -6.97
C ILE A 256 4.40 -12.34 -7.24
N ARG A 257 5.33 -11.63 -7.89
CA ARG A 257 6.69 -12.14 -8.15
C ARG A 257 7.51 -12.28 -6.86
N THR A 258 7.30 -11.40 -5.90
CA THR A 258 7.88 -11.52 -4.55
C THR A 258 7.36 -12.76 -3.84
N LEU A 259 6.07 -13.05 -3.96
CA LEU A 259 5.47 -14.28 -3.42
C LEU A 259 6.02 -15.52 -4.13
N ASP A 260 6.24 -15.48 -5.45
CA ASP A 260 6.87 -16.57 -6.19
C ASP A 260 8.28 -16.88 -5.64
N TYR A 261 9.09 -15.82 -5.45
CA TYR A 261 10.43 -15.96 -4.89
C TYR A 261 10.40 -16.48 -3.44
N LEU A 262 9.55 -15.91 -2.60
CA LEU A 262 9.41 -16.35 -1.21
C LEU A 262 9.01 -17.83 -1.12
N ALA A 263 8.03 -18.25 -1.93
CA ALA A 263 7.57 -19.63 -1.97
C ALA A 263 8.60 -20.63 -2.50
N SER A 264 9.59 -20.19 -3.26
CA SER A 264 10.66 -21.04 -3.80
C SER A 264 11.81 -21.29 -2.82
N ARG A 265 11.83 -20.59 -1.69
CA ARG A 265 12.92 -20.69 -0.71
C ARG A 265 12.80 -21.95 0.14
N PRO A 266 13.90 -22.66 0.40
CA PRO A 266 13.87 -23.90 1.19
C PRO A 266 13.49 -23.69 2.66
N GLU A 267 13.67 -22.47 3.20
CA GLU A 267 13.30 -22.11 4.57
C GLU A 267 11.80 -21.84 4.73
N VAL A 268 11.03 -21.78 3.61
CA VAL A 268 9.63 -21.39 3.59
C VAL A 268 8.72 -22.59 3.33
N ASP A 269 7.70 -22.73 4.16
CA ASP A 269 6.57 -23.61 3.87
C ASP A 269 5.59 -22.89 2.93
N ALA A 270 5.65 -23.24 1.65
CA ALA A 270 4.82 -22.64 0.60
C ALA A 270 3.30 -22.88 0.79
N SER A 271 2.90 -23.80 1.67
CA SER A 271 1.49 -24.01 2.03
C SER A 271 0.97 -23.01 3.08
N ARG A 272 1.86 -22.24 3.71
CA ARG A 272 1.56 -21.32 4.83
C ARG A 272 2.07 -19.91 4.53
N LEU A 273 1.52 -19.27 3.49
CA LEU A 273 1.90 -17.93 3.05
C LEU A 273 0.85 -16.90 3.44
N GLY A 274 1.30 -15.73 3.89
CA GLY A 274 0.44 -14.60 4.23
C GLY A 274 0.99 -13.27 3.75
N CYS A 275 0.19 -12.22 3.93
CA CYS A 275 0.60 -10.85 3.65
C CYS A 275 0.02 -9.86 4.66
N VAL A 276 0.72 -8.75 4.86
CA VAL A 276 0.30 -7.67 5.76
C VAL A 276 0.81 -6.32 5.26
N GLY A 277 0.01 -5.28 5.40
CA GLY A 277 0.43 -3.92 5.07
C GLY A 277 -0.47 -2.85 5.63
N LEU A 278 0.08 -1.64 5.73
CA LEU A 278 -0.61 -0.40 6.11
C LEU A 278 -0.81 0.48 4.88
N SER A 279 -1.95 1.16 4.77
CA SER A 279 -2.18 2.19 3.73
C SER A 279 -2.07 1.63 2.31
N VAL A 280 -1.17 2.14 1.46
CA VAL A 280 -0.88 1.51 0.15
C VAL A 280 -0.39 0.07 0.33
N GLY A 281 0.34 -0.23 1.39
CA GLY A 281 0.68 -1.62 1.73
C GLY A 281 -0.55 -2.49 1.98
N ALA A 282 -1.62 -1.91 2.54
CA ALA A 282 -2.90 -2.60 2.70
C ALA A 282 -3.62 -2.82 1.36
N VAL A 283 -3.59 -1.84 0.46
CA VAL A 283 -4.08 -2.01 -0.92
C VAL A 283 -3.36 -3.16 -1.61
N ARG A 284 -2.03 -3.22 -1.48
CA ARG A 284 -1.20 -4.31 -2.02
C ARG A 284 -1.53 -5.65 -1.38
N SER A 285 -1.70 -5.69 -0.05
CA SER A 285 -2.09 -6.91 0.68
C SER A 285 -3.46 -7.44 0.23
N LEU A 286 -4.44 -6.53 0.05
CA LEU A 286 -5.76 -6.84 -0.44
C LEU A 286 -5.71 -7.46 -1.86
N HIS A 287 -4.99 -6.79 -2.76
CA HIS A 287 -4.87 -7.25 -4.15
C HIS A 287 -4.03 -8.53 -4.27
N LEU A 288 -2.97 -8.68 -3.48
CA LEU A 288 -2.20 -9.94 -3.46
C LEU A 288 -3.07 -11.12 -3.02
N ALA A 289 -3.89 -10.94 -1.97
CA ALA A 289 -4.85 -11.96 -1.56
C ALA A 289 -5.95 -12.19 -2.59
N ALA A 290 -6.41 -11.16 -3.30
CA ALA A 290 -7.41 -11.28 -4.36
C ALA A 290 -6.88 -12.04 -5.59
N LEU A 291 -5.62 -11.82 -5.95
CA LEU A 291 -5.02 -12.29 -7.19
C LEU A 291 -4.28 -13.64 -7.06
N ASP A 292 -3.86 -14.02 -5.84
CA ASP A 292 -3.05 -15.22 -5.63
C ASP A 292 -3.59 -16.10 -4.49
N ASP A 293 -4.04 -17.31 -4.83
CA ASP A 293 -4.64 -18.26 -3.87
C ASP A 293 -3.63 -18.93 -2.93
N ARG A 294 -2.34 -18.71 -3.14
CA ARG A 294 -1.29 -19.17 -2.22
C ARG A 294 -1.28 -18.36 -0.92
N ILE A 295 -1.76 -17.12 -0.90
CA ILE A 295 -1.97 -16.35 0.34
C ILE A 295 -3.08 -17.03 1.14
N LYS A 296 -2.76 -17.57 2.30
CA LYS A 296 -3.68 -18.28 3.20
C LYS A 296 -4.31 -17.38 4.26
N ALA A 297 -3.67 -16.25 4.59
CA ALA A 297 -4.20 -15.24 5.48
C ALA A 297 -3.69 -13.86 5.06
N ALA A 298 -4.57 -12.85 5.07
CA ALA A 298 -4.20 -11.48 4.71
C ALA A 298 -4.64 -10.49 5.79
N VAL A 299 -3.78 -9.51 6.08
CA VAL A 299 -4.05 -8.41 7.00
C VAL A 299 -3.98 -7.09 6.23
N VAL A 300 -5.07 -6.32 6.30
CA VAL A 300 -5.29 -5.07 5.56
C VAL A 300 -5.53 -3.96 6.58
N VAL A 301 -4.58 -3.03 6.74
CA VAL A 301 -4.64 -1.99 7.77
C VAL A 301 -4.72 -0.61 7.15
N GLY A 302 -5.73 0.18 7.55
CA GLY A 302 -5.87 1.58 7.11
C GLY A 302 -6.15 1.72 5.61
N TRP A 303 -6.82 0.75 5.02
CA TRP A 303 -7.31 0.86 3.65
C TRP A 303 -8.51 -0.06 3.37
N MET A 304 -9.66 0.32 3.88
CA MET A 304 -10.93 -0.30 3.47
C MET A 304 -12.06 0.73 3.57
N THR A 305 -12.73 0.95 2.46
CA THR A 305 -13.88 1.83 2.36
C THR A 305 -14.72 1.45 1.15
N SER A 306 -15.96 1.93 1.07
CA SER A 306 -16.75 1.90 -0.16
C SER A 306 -16.41 3.11 -1.02
N PHE A 307 -16.01 2.89 -2.25
CA PHE A 307 -15.55 3.95 -3.15
C PHE A 307 -16.61 5.05 -3.41
N PRO A 308 -17.90 4.73 -3.60
CA PRO A 308 -18.92 5.77 -3.79
C PRO A 308 -18.95 6.82 -2.68
N SER A 309 -18.62 6.45 -1.44
CA SER A 309 -18.58 7.40 -0.32
C SER A 309 -17.37 8.34 -0.36
N GLN A 310 -16.30 7.95 -1.07
CA GLN A 310 -15.08 8.75 -1.20
C GLN A 310 -15.19 9.80 -2.30
N LEU A 311 -16.10 9.59 -3.27
CA LEU A 311 -16.13 10.31 -4.54
C LEU A 311 -16.40 11.81 -4.36
N GLU A 312 -17.10 12.22 -3.31
CA GLU A 312 -17.42 13.62 -3.06
C GLU A 312 -16.23 14.42 -2.53
N ARG A 313 -15.55 13.92 -1.48
CA ARG A 313 -14.63 14.74 -0.67
C ARG A 313 -13.29 14.11 -0.33
N ARG A 314 -13.04 12.85 -0.71
CA ARG A 314 -11.85 12.12 -0.26
C ARG A 314 -10.92 11.68 -1.39
N VAL A 315 -11.28 11.94 -2.65
CA VAL A 315 -10.45 11.55 -3.80
C VAL A 315 -9.10 12.25 -3.75
N ARG A 316 -9.10 13.55 -3.47
CA ARG A 316 -7.88 14.37 -3.39
C ARG A 316 -6.84 13.79 -2.42
N ASN A 317 -7.26 13.36 -1.25
CA ASN A 317 -6.36 12.97 -0.16
C ASN A 317 -6.16 11.45 -0.08
N SER A 318 -7.08 10.65 -0.61
CA SER A 318 -7.03 9.19 -0.47
C SER A 318 -6.70 8.44 -1.77
N ILE A 319 -7.18 8.93 -2.93
CA ILE A 319 -7.05 8.21 -4.20
C ILE A 319 -5.91 8.77 -5.04
N GLY A 320 -4.67 8.44 -4.68
CA GLY A 320 -3.49 8.72 -5.52
C GLY A 320 -3.31 7.68 -6.63
N PHE A 321 -2.39 7.92 -7.54
CA PHE A 321 -2.13 7.10 -8.72
C PHE A 321 -1.77 5.65 -8.41
N THR A 322 -1.12 5.40 -7.27
CA THR A 322 -0.79 4.05 -6.76
C THR A 322 -2.01 3.20 -6.42
N LYS A 323 -3.19 3.79 -6.29
CA LYS A 323 -4.43 3.14 -5.87
C LYS A 323 -5.52 3.18 -6.94
N LEU A 324 -5.29 3.96 -7.99
CA LEU A 324 -6.27 4.16 -9.05
C LEU A 324 -6.09 3.09 -10.13
N VAL A 325 -7.00 2.14 -10.18
CA VAL A 325 -7.14 1.20 -11.28
C VAL A 325 -8.24 1.72 -12.21
N PRO A 326 -7.89 2.22 -13.41
CA PRO A 326 -8.87 2.81 -14.31
C PRO A 326 -10.01 1.85 -14.64
N GLY A 327 -11.25 2.32 -14.48
CA GLY A 327 -12.46 1.53 -14.77
C GLY A 327 -12.86 0.50 -13.70
N LEU A 328 -12.10 0.29 -12.64
CA LEU A 328 -12.41 -0.69 -11.58
C LEU A 328 -13.81 -0.46 -11.00
N TYR A 329 -14.13 0.79 -10.65
CA TYR A 329 -15.40 1.17 -10.02
C TYR A 329 -16.62 1.19 -10.97
N ARG A 330 -16.48 0.66 -12.16
CA ARG A 330 -17.60 0.26 -13.02
C ARG A 330 -18.02 -1.19 -12.80
N HIS A 331 -17.19 -1.96 -12.12
CA HIS A 331 -17.35 -3.42 -11.99
C HIS A 331 -17.33 -3.90 -10.54
N LEU A 332 -16.42 -3.38 -9.72
CA LEU A 332 -16.13 -3.82 -8.37
C LEU A 332 -15.87 -2.61 -7.46
N ASP A 333 -16.31 -2.70 -6.22
CA ASP A 333 -15.89 -1.82 -5.13
C ASP A 333 -14.68 -2.43 -4.38
N TYR A 334 -14.02 -1.70 -3.50
CA TYR A 334 -12.93 -2.22 -2.66
C TYR A 334 -13.33 -3.45 -1.85
N PRO A 335 -14.48 -3.48 -1.14
CA PRO A 335 -14.91 -4.68 -0.44
C PRO A 335 -15.20 -5.87 -1.37
N ASP A 336 -15.56 -5.64 -2.65
CA ASP A 336 -15.66 -6.73 -3.63
C ASP A 336 -14.30 -7.32 -3.97
N VAL A 337 -13.27 -6.44 -4.15
CA VAL A 337 -11.89 -6.89 -4.35
C VAL A 337 -11.41 -7.68 -3.12
N GLY A 338 -11.70 -7.19 -1.90
CA GLY A 338 -11.39 -7.93 -0.66
C GLY A 338 -12.08 -9.28 -0.58
N SER A 339 -13.31 -9.38 -1.08
CA SER A 339 -14.08 -10.61 -1.12
C SER A 339 -13.49 -11.66 -2.08
N LEU A 340 -12.62 -11.28 -3.05
CA LEU A 340 -11.87 -12.24 -3.87
C LEU A 340 -10.90 -13.11 -3.05
N ALA A 341 -10.59 -12.73 -1.81
CA ALA A 341 -9.85 -13.59 -0.90
C ALA A 341 -10.64 -14.83 -0.45
N MET A 342 -11.98 -14.83 -0.52
CA MET A 342 -12.82 -15.97 -0.09
C MET A 342 -12.39 -17.30 -0.72
N PRO A 343 -12.50 -18.42 0.01
CA PRO A 343 -12.95 -18.57 1.41
C PRO A 343 -11.83 -18.38 2.45
N ARG A 344 -10.70 -17.78 2.08
CA ARG A 344 -9.51 -17.63 2.93
C ARG A 344 -9.69 -16.50 3.96
N PRO A 345 -9.06 -16.63 5.14
CA PRO A 345 -9.11 -15.64 6.19
C PRO A 345 -8.63 -14.25 5.78
N LEU A 346 -9.41 -13.23 6.15
CA LEU A 346 -9.11 -11.81 5.91
C LEU A 346 -9.36 -11.00 7.19
N LEU A 347 -8.34 -10.29 7.66
CA LEU A 347 -8.47 -9.30 8.73
C LEU A 347 -8.36 -7.89 8.15
N VAL A 348 -9.34 -7.06 8.40
CA VAL A 348 -9.35 -5.65 7.97
C VAL A 348 -9.43 -4.75 9.20
N ILE A 349 -8.50 -3.82 9.31
CA ILE A 349 -8.39 -2.87 10.42
C ILE A 349 -8.40 -1.44 9.88
N ASN A 350 -9.26 -0.57 10.41
CA ASN A 350 -9.24 0.86 10.12
C ASN A 350 -9.25 1.68 11.42
N GLY A 351 -8.78 2.93 11.35
CA GLY A 351 -8.96 3.94 12.39
C GLY A 351 -10.28 4.71 12.19
N SER A 352 -11.04 4.97 13.23
CA SER A 352 -12.29 5.75 13.16
C SER A 352 -12.03 7.25 12.96
N ARG A 353 -10.81 7.71 13.31
CA ARG A 353 -10.35 9.10 13.13
C ARG A 353 -9.40 9.23 11.95
N ASP A 354 -9.36 8.23 11.06
CA ASP A 354 -8.55 8.28 9.84
C ASP A 354 -9.20 9.26 8.84
N ALA A 355 -8.56 10.41 8.65
CA ALA A 355 -9.05 11.49 7.80
C ALA A 355 -9.05 11.15 6.29
N LEU A 356 -8.47 10.02 5.90
CA LEU A 356 -8.49 9.56 4.49
C LEU A 356 -9.86 9.02 4.07
N PHE A 357 -10.74 8.68 5.01
CA PHE A 357 -11.98 7.97 4.70
C PHE A 357 -13.21 8.66 5.28
N GLU A 358 -14.32 8.56 4.55
CA GLU A 358 -15.63 8.85 5.12
C GLU A 358 -16.05 7.70 6.05
N PRO A 359 -16.38 7.96 7.33
CA PRO A 359 -16.73 6.93 8.29
C PRO A 359 -17.90 6.03 7.86
N ALA A 360 -18.86 6.60 7.12
CA ALA A 360 -19.97 5.85 6.54
C ALA A 360 -19.50 4.84 5.50
N GLY A 361 -18.50 5.21 4.69
CA GLY A 361 -17.91 4.34 3.68
C GLY A 361 -17.16 3.16 4.28
N VAL A 362 -16.44 3.38 5.39
CA VAL A 362 -15.75 2.30 6.12
C VAL A 362 -16.77 1.29 6.65
N ARG A 363 -17.85 1.77 7.30
CA ARG A 363 -18.91 0.90 7.79
C ARG A 363 -19.58 0.10 6.68
N ALA A 364 -19.97 0.77 5.58
CA ALA A 364 -20.58 0.12 4.43
C ALA A 364 -19.67 -0.98 3.82
N ALA A 365 -18.38 -0.72 3.74
CA ALA A 365 -17.42 -1.70 3.25
C ALA A 365 -17.29 -2.91 4.19
N PHE A 366 -17.26 -2.69 5.50
CA PHE A 366 -17.24 -3.78 6.50
C PHE A 366 -18.51 -4.64 6.45
N GLU A 367 -19.67 -4.01 6.34
CA GLU A 367 -20.96 -4.69 6.17
C GLU A 367 -21.01 -5.53 4.89
N LYS A 368 -20.50 -4.97 3.78
CA LYS A 368 -20.45 -5.67 2.49
C LYS A 368 -19.51 -6.87 2.54
N LEU A 369 -18.30 -6.73 3.09
CA LEU A 369 -17.39 -7.85 3.32
C LEU A 369 -18.07 -8.96 4.12
N ALA A 370 -18.68 -8.61 5.27
CA ALA A 370 -19.38 -9.57 6.11
C ALA A 370 -20.55 -10.25 5.36
N ALA A 371 -21.29 -9.51 4.52
CA ALA A 371 -22.36 -10.05 3.71
C ALA A 371 -21.85 -11.04 2.65
N CYS A 372 -20.74 -10.73 1.98
CA CYS A 372 -20.10 -11.62 1.00
C CYS A 372 -19.66 -12.93 1.65
N TYR A 373 -18.97 -12.86 2.80
CA TYR A 373 -18.50 -14.06 3.51
C TYR A 373 -19.67 -14.88 4.10
N ARG A 374 -20.73 -14.22 4.56
CA ARG A 374 -21.97 -14.94 4.95
C ARG A 374 -22.62 -15.66 3.77
N LYS A 375 -22.76 -14.98 2.63
CA LYS A 375 -23.31 -15.62 1.41
C LYS A 375 -22.45 -16.80 0.93
N ALA A 376 -21.13 -16.71 1.14
CA ALA A 376 -20.20 -17.81 0.85
C ALA A 376 -20.24 -18.97 1.86
N GLY A 377 -20.97 -18.85 2.97
CA GLY A 377 -21.07 -19.86 4.03
C GLY A 377 -19.85 -19.92 4.97
N VAL A 378 -19.02 -18.88 5.01
CA VAL A 378 -17.78 -18.82 5.82
C VAL A 378 -17.65 -17.48 6.59
N PRO A 379 -18.69 -17.05 7.33
CA PRO A 379 -18.71 -15.73 7.97
C PRO A 379 -17.57 -15.52 8.98
N GLU A 380 -17.07 -16.59 9.61
CA GLU A 380 -15.97 -16.56 10.58
C GLU A 380 -14.60 -16.27 9.95
N ARG A 381 -14.49 -16.34 8.61
CA ARG A 381 -13.25 -16.14 7.89
C ARG A 381 -12.93 -14.66 7.62
N VAL A 382 -13.86 -13.75 7.85
CA VAL A 382 -13.61 -12.31 7.77
C VAL A 382 -13.74 -11.67 9.16
N GLN A 383 -12.75 -10.85 9.50
CA GLN A 383 -12.77 -10.04 10.71
C GLN A 383 -12.54 -8.58 10.33
N THR A 384 -13.38 -7.69 10.85
CA THR A 384 -13.25 -6.25 10.66
C THR A 384 -13.13 -5.56 12.01
N ARG A 385 -12.23 -4.58 12.12
CA ARG A 385 -11.96 -3.84 13.35
C ARG A 385 -11.88 -2.35 13.08
N LEU A 386 -12.53 -1.58 13.92
CA LEU A 386 -12.48 -0.12 13.89
C LEU A 386 -11.93 0.37 15.24
N TYR A 387 -10.69 0.87 15.21
CA TYR A 387 -10.03 1.42 16.40
C TYR A 387 -10.25 2.93 16.50
N ASP A 388 -10.31 3.48 17.70
CA ASP A 388 -10.39 4.95 17.89
C ASP A 388 -9.02 5.60 17.74
N THR A 389 -8.48 5.57 16.52
CA THR A 389 -7.13 6.05 16.16
C THR A 389 -7.15 6.80 14.82
N PRO A 390 -6.12 7.63 14.56
CA PRO A 390 -5.86 8.16 13.22
C PRO A 390 -5.32 7.08 12.27
N HIS A 391 -4.75 7.50 11.14
CA HIS A 391 -4.13 6.64 10.12
C HIS A 391 -2.81 6.05 10.62
N GLU A 392 -2.84 4.88 11.24
CA GLU A 392 -1.67 4.22 11.81
C GLU A 392 -1.84 2.69 11.91
N PHE A 393 -0.74 2.00 12.16
CA PHE A 393 -0.71 0.59 12.55
C PHE A 393 -0.02 0.48 13.91
N ASN A 394 -0.70 0.87 14.96
CA ASN A 394 -0.16 0.92 16.32
C ASN A 394 0.04 -0.46 16.96
N LEU A 395 0.59 -0.46 18.17
CA LEU A 395 0.97 -1.71 18.87
C LEU A 395 -0.22 -2.62 19.19
N GLU A 396 -1.40 -2.05 19.40
CA GLU A 396 -2.61 -2.83 19.67
C GLU A 396 -3.12 -3.55 18.43
N MET A 397 -3.21 -2.83 17.32
CA MET A 397 -3.55 -3.38 16.01
C MET A 397 -2.54 -4.47 15.58
N GLN A 398 -1.24 -4.25 15.83
CA GLN A 398 -0.19 -5.23 15.54
C GLN A 398 -0.38 -6.51 16.36
N ARG A 399 -0.71 -6.42 17.65
CA ARG A 399 -0.98 -7.61 18.47
C ARG A 399 -2.13 -8.44 17.92
N GLU A 400 -3.23 -7.80 17.52
CA GLU A 400 -4.36 -8.50 16.89
C GLU A 400 -3.97 -9.12 15.55
N ALA A 401 -3.24 -8.39 14.72
CA ALA A 401 -2.75 -8.88 13.43
C ALA A 401 -1.83 -10.10 13.59
N TRP A 402 -0.91 -10.08 14.57
CA TRP A 402 -0.04 -11.22 14.85
C TRP A 402 -0.81 -12.43 15.38
N ALA A 403 -1.78 -12.24 16.26
CA ALA A 403 -2.65 -13.31 16.74
C ALA A 403 -3.48 -13.94 15.60
N PHE A 404 -3.96 -13.13 14.66
CA PHE A 404 -4.66 -13.59 13.47
C PHE A 404 -3.73 -14.43 12.55
N LEU A 405 -2.54 -13.94 12.25
CA LEU A 405 -1.56 -14.67 11.43
C LEU A 405 -1.11 -15.97 12.12
N GLU A 406 -0.88 -15.95 13.43
CA GLU A 406 -0.55 -17.14 14.21
C GLU A 406 -1.65 -18.21 14.09
N THR A 407 -2.90 -17.81 14.25
CA THR A 407 -4.05 -18.72 14.17
C THR A 407 -4.17 -19.40 12.81
N HIS A 408 -3.93 -18.65 11.72
CA HIS A 408 -4.21 -19.14 10.37
C HIS A 408 -2.99 -19.67 9.61
N LEU A 409 -1.76 -19.39 10.08
CA LEU A 409 -0.54 -19.82 9.41
C LEU A 409 0.33 -20.77 10.25
N ARG A 410 0.20 -20.79 11.58
CA ARG A 410 1.07 -21.60 12.45
C ARG A 410 0.34 -22.70 13.19
N ARG A 411 -0.89 -22.44 13.66
CA ARG A 411 -1.69 -23.52 14.26
C ARG A 411 -2.26 -24.36 13.12
N ALA A 412 -1.94 -25.64 13.11
CA ALA A 412 -2.65 -26.59 12.26
C ALA A 412 -4.13 -26.54 12.63
N ALA A 413 -4.99 -26.38 11.64
CA ALA A 413 -6.43 -26.44 11.83
C ALA A 413 -6.86 -27.86 12.21
#